data_90cd1d11c65782249f228b7cecb8311d
#
_entry.id   90cd1d11c65782249f228b7cecb8311d
#
_cell.length_a   1.000
_cell.length_b   1.000
_cell.length_c   1.000
_cell.angle_alpha   90.00
_cell.angle_beta   90.00
_cell.angle_gamma   90.00
#
_symmetry.space_group_name_H-M   'P 1'
#
loop_
_entity.id
_entity.type
_entity.pdbx_description
1 polymer ?
#
loop_
_entity_poly.entity_id
_entity_poly.type
_entity_poly.pdbx_seq_one_letter_code
_entity_poly.pdbx_strand_id
1 'polypeptide(L)'
;LSKSLEQYKVSTEYLFTIKDSQTAVVIVSLDETGERSFNFYRHNTADLLLTSEHLNHIKWDELSTLHFCSNTLTNLAIANTTVSALKLAKNNHKLVSFDVNLRYSLWQNSNDIEHNVHACYAYCDIVKLSRDELNFLSEQTQQAPDDYLQSILDTGVKLVFLTDGPAPATVYHKAFILNESAPIINAVDT
;
A
#
# COMPACT_ATOMS: atom_id res chain seq x y z
N LEU A 1 18.83 5.35 -7.29
CA LEU A 1 18.05 4.91 -6.13
C LEU A 1 18.94 4.66 -4.92
N SER A 2 19.96 3.75 -4.95
CA SER A 2 20.80 3.43 -3.78
C SER A 2 21.43 4.68 -3.15
N LYS A 3 22.09 5.52 -3.95
CA LYS A 3 22.70 6.77 -3.47
C LYS A 3 21.70 7.71 -2.78
N SER A 4 20.47 7.80 -3.30
CA SER A 4 19.43 8.63 -2.68
C SER A 4 18.97 8.05 -1.34
N LEU A 5 18.78 6.72 -1.25
CA LEU A 5 18.44 6.05 0.00
C LEU A 5 19.54 6.25 1.07
N GLU A 6 20.80 6.08 0.70
CA GLU A 6 21.94 6.29 1.56
C GLU A 6 22.02 7.75 2.08
N GLN A 7 21.76 8.73 1.20
CA GLN A 7 21.70 10.14 1.57
C GLN A 7 20.67 10.41 2.67
N TYR A 8 19.53 9.72 2.62
CA TYR A 8 18.48 9.81 3.64
C TYR A 8 18.64 8.80 4.78
N LYS A 9 19.79 8.12 4.88
CA LYS A 9 20.10 7.12 5.92
C LYS A 9 19.12 5.95 5.95
N VAL A 10 18.57 5.58 4.77
CA VAL A 10 17.76 4.39 4.61
C VAL A 10 18.69 3.22 4.25
N SER A 11 18.57 2.12 4.98
CA SER A 11 19.35 0.91 4.69
C SER A 11 19.03 0.38 3.29
N THR A 12 20.05 -0.03 2.57
CA THR A 12 19.95 -0.67 1.26
C THR A 12 20.24 -2.17 1.32
N GLU A 13 20.33 -2.76 2.51
CA GLU A 13 20.66 -4.16 2.73
C GLU A 13 19.71 -5.11 1.97
N TYR A 14 18.42 -4.76 1.90
CA TYR A 14 17.39 -5.55 1.20
C TYR A 14 16.96 -4.93 -0.12
N LEU A 15 17.80 -4.07 -0.71
CA LEU A 15 17.58 -3.54 -2.05
C LEU A 15 18.21 -4.49 -3.07
N PHE A 16 17.39 -5.31 -3.69
CA PHE A 16 17.84 -6.29 -4.69
C PHE A 16 17.99 -5.67 -6.06
N THR A 17 19.01 -6.10 -6.79
CA THR A 17 19.21 -5.77 -8.21
C THR A 17 18.86 -6.97 -9.06
N ILE A 18 17.90 -6.83 -9.95
CA ILE A 18 17.49 -7.87 -10.89
C ILE A 18 18.22 -7.64 -12.22
N LYS A 19 19.04 -8.62 -12.62
CA LYS A 19 19.75 -8.56 -13.91
C LYS A 19 18.78 -8.62 -15.08
N ASP A 20 19.14 -7.98 -16.18
CA ASP A 20 18.38 -7.99 -17.44
C ASP A 20 16.95 -7.44 -17.31
N SER A 21 16.73 -6.59 -16.32
CA SER A 21 15.46 -5.95 -16.05
C SER A 21 15.61 -4.42 -15.92
N GLN A 22 14.56 -3.69 -16.20
CA GLN A 22 14.53 -2.24 -16.12
C GLN A 22 13.88 -1.79 -14.79
N THR A 23 14.26 -0.60 -14.34
CA THR A 23 13.53 0.08 -13.25
C THR A 23 12.23 0.67 -13.81
N ALA A 24 11.14 0.54 -13.07
CA ALA A 24 9.88 1.21 -13.40
C ALA A 24 10.08 2.73 -13.46
N VAL A 25 9.43 3.37 -14.43
CA VAL A 25 9.43 4.83 -14.59
C VAL A 25 8.01 5.33 -14.40
N VAL A 26 7.86 6.38 -13.62
CA VAL A 26 6.59 7.08 -13.43
C VAL A 26 6.75 8.50 -13.88
N ILE A 27 5.91 8.92 -14.83
CA ILE A 27 5.84 10.32 -15.25
C ILE A 27 4.67 10.96 -14.51
N VAL A 28 4.97 12.02 -13.78
CA VAL A 28 3.97 12.82 -13.08
C VAL A 28 3.68 14.06 -13.91
N SER A 29 2.42 14.27 -14.23
CA SER A 29 1.94 15.47 -14.93
C SER A 29 0.97 16.22 -14.02
N LEU A 30 1.04 17.54 -14.05
CA LEU A 30 0.10 18.42 -13.37
C LEU A 30 -0.87 18.97 -14.42
N ASP A 31 -2.14 19.05 -14.07
CA ASP A 31 -3.12 19.77 -14.86
C ASP A 31 -3.14 21.29 -14.52
N GLU A 32 -4.04 22.05 -15.15
CA GLU A 32 -4.17 23.49 -14.93
C GLU A 32 -4.58 23.87 -13.50
N THR A 33 -5.13 22.93 -12.73
CA THR A 33 -5.53 23.11 -11.34
C THR A 33 -4.46 22.66 -10.34
N GLY A 34 -3.35 22.09 -10.83
CA GLY A 34 -2.28 21.51 -10.02
C GLY A 34 -2.54 20.08 -9.58
N GLU A 35 -3.62 19.44 -10.09
CA GLU A 35 -3.92 18.05 -9.79
C GLU A 35 -2.94 17.12 -10.51
N ARG A 36 -2.48 16.08 -9.81
CA ARG A 36 -1.46 15.16 -10.33
C ARG A 36 -2.07 13.98 -11.06
N SER A 37 -1.53 13.68 -12.24
CA SER A 37 -1.76 12.42 -12.94
C SER A 37 -0.46 11.63 -13.05
N PHE A 38 -0.59 10.30 -13.03
CA PHE A 38 0.53 9.37 -13.00
C PHE A 38 0.48 8.44 -14.20
N ASN A 39 1.53 8.44 -15.03
CA ASN A 39 1.70 7.51 -16.13
C ASN A 39 2.82 6.53 -15.78
N PHE A 40 2.48 5.24 -15.66
CA PHE A 40 3.40 4.19 -15.23
C PHE A 40 3.95 3.42 -16.43
N TYR A 41 5.27 3.38 -16.55
CA TYR A 41 6.00 2.50 -17.45
C TYR A 41 6.57 1.35 -16.63
N ARG A 42 5.75 0.30 -16.42
CA ARG A 42 6.00 -0.77 -15.45
C ARG A 42 5.80 -2.16 -16.09
N HIS A 43 6.24 -2.33 -17.35
CA HIS A 43 6.18 -3.62 -18.02
C HIS A 43 7.51 -4.36 -17.84
N ASN A 44 7.49 -5.58 -17.29
CA ASN A 44 8.68 -6.42 -17.03
C ASN A 44 9.77 -5.70 -16.22
N THR A 45 9.40 -4.87 -15.29
CA THR A 45 10.33 -4.11 -14.45
C THR A 45 10.75 -4.90 -13.21
N ALA A 46 11.91 -4.56 -12.65
CA ALA A 46 12.55 -5.28 -11.56
C ALA A 46 11.65 -5.46 -10.32
N ASP A 47 10.84 -4.47 -10.01
CA ASP A 47 9.92 -4.50 -8.88
C ASP A 47 8.79 -5.55 -9.00
N LEU A 48 8.46 -5.99 -10.23
CA LEU A 48 7.52 -7.08 -10.49
C LEU A 48 8.17 -8.47 -10.41
N LEU A 49 9.51 -8.54 -10.41
CA LEU A 49 10.28 -9.77 -10.47
C LEU A 49 10.82 -10.21 -9.10
N LEU A 50 10.43 -9.54 -8.03
CA LEU A 50 10.72 -9.99 -6.68
C LEU A 50 10.02 -11.32 -6.40
N THR A 51 10.77 -12.30 -5.90
CA THR A 51 10.28 -13.66 -5.62
C THR A 51 10.38 -14.00 -4.14
N SER A 52 9.76 -15.10 -3.72
CA SER A 52 9.90 -15.62 -2.36
C SER A 52 11.33 -15.98 -1.98
N GLU A 53 12.21 -16.28 -2.94
CA GLU A 53 13.63 -16.53 -2.68
C GLU A 53 14.34 -15.29 -2.12
N HIS A 54 13.99 -14.10 -2.61
CA HIS A 54 14.53 -12.85 -2.08
C HIS A 54 14.14 -12.65 -0.60
N LEU A 55 12.97 -13.14 -0.19
CA LEU A 55 12.51 -13.03 1.20
C LEU A 55 13.35 -13.87 2.17
N ASN A 56 14.06 -14.92 1.68
CA ASN A 56 14.93 -15.75 2.50
C ASN A 56 16.20 -15.02 2.97
N HIS A 57 16.53 -13.90 2.32
CA HIS A 57 17.67 -13.06 2.71
C HIS A 57 17.33 -12.07 3.81
N ILE A 58 16.04 -11.90 4.13
CA ILE A 58 15.57 -10.93 5.12
C ILE A 58 15.71 -11.52 6.51
N LYS A 59 16.41 -10.80 7.38
CA LYS A 59 16.53 -11.12 8.80
C LYS A 59 15.30 -10.60 9.55
N TRP A 60 14.25 -11.39 9.54
CA TRP A 60 12.94 -10.99 10.08
C TRP A 60 12.97 -10.66 11.57
N ASP A 61 13.88 -11.23 12.34
CA ASP A 61 14.09 -10.95 13.76
C ASP A 61 14.60 -9.52 14.03
N GLU A 62 15.34 -8.94 13.10
CA GLU A 62 15.87 -7.56 13.18
C GLU A 62 14.81 -6.50 12.78
N LEU A 63 13.68 -6.91 12.22
CA LEU A 63 12.62 -5.99 11.76
C LEU A 63 11.54 -5.81 12.83
N SER A 64 10.90 -4.66 12.86
CA SER A 64 9.71 -4.39 13.67
C SER A 64 8.42 -4.42 12.85
N THR A 65 8.47 -3.95 11.62
CA THR A 65 7.29 -3.72 10.79
C THR A 65 7.56 -4.08 9.33
N LEU A 66 6.59 -4.73 8.70
CA LEU A 66 6.48 -4.85 7.25
C LEU A 66 5.46 -3.83 6.76
N HIS A 67 5.88 -2.94 5.85
CA HIS A 67 4.98 -2.00 5.19
C HIS A 67 4.90 -2.31 3.69
N PHE A 68 3.69 -2.26 3.12
CA PHE A 68 3.47 -2.49 1.68
C PHE A 68 2.28 -1.67 1.17
N CYS A 69 2.10 -1.65 -0.15
CA CYS A 69 0.95 -1.02 -0.81
C CYS A 69 0.38 -1.94 -1.92
N SER A 70 -0.80 -1.61 -2.43
CA SER A 70 -1.50 -2.42 -3.44
C SER A 70 -0.76 -2.56 -4.77
N ASN A 71 0.24 -1.73 -5.04
CA ASN A 71 1.07 -1.86 -6.24
C ASN A 71 1.76 -3.23 -6.35
N THR A 72 1.98 -3.91 -5.22
CA THR A 72 2.54 -5.27 -5.19
C THR A 72 1.48 -6.37 -5.35
N LEU A 73 0.23 -6.01 -5.63
CA LEU A 73 -0.89 -6.94 -5.85
C LEU A 73 -1.38 -6.95 -7.31
N THR A 74 -0.83 -6.08 -8.15
CA THR A 74 -1.29 -5.82 -9.52
C THR A 74 -0.94 -6.90 -10.54
N ASN A 75 -0.08 -7.84 -10.18
CA ASN A 75 0.37 -8.97 -11.00
C ASN A 75 0.45 -10.21 -10.11
N LEU A 76 0.00 -11.36 -10.62
CA LEU A 76 -0.08 -12.61 -9.86
C LEU A 76 1.26 -13.03 -9.22
N ALA A 77 2.37 -12.87 -9.94
CA ALA A 77 3.70 -13.29 -9.43
C ALA A 77 4.12 -12.47 -8.20
N ILE A 78 4.05 -11.14 -8.29
CA ILE A 78 4.40 -10.27 -7.18
C ILE A 78 3.37 -10.33 -6.05
N ALA A 79 2.08 -10.55 -6.36
CA ALA A 79 1.05 -10.75 -5.36
C ALA A 79 1.33 -11.99 -4.49
N ASN A 80 1.71 -13.12 -5.12
CA ASN A 80 2.10 -14.33 -4.40
C ASN A 80 3.33 -14.10 -3.51
N THR A 81 4.31 -13.33 -3.98
CA THR A 81 5.48 -12.93 -3.19
C THR A 81 5.06 -12.06 -2.00
N THR A 82 4.16 -11.10 -2.22
CA THR A 82 3.61 -10.23 -1.17
C THR A 82 2.91 -11.05 -0.10
N VAL A 83 2.02 -11.97 -0.48
CA VAL A 83 1.34 -12.86 0.48
C VAL A 83 2.34 -13.71 1.25
N SER A 84 3.41 -14.18 0.61
CA SER A 84 4.49 -14.92 1.30
C SER A 84 5.20 -14.04 2.33
N ALA A 85 5.49 -12.77 2.00
CA ALA A 85 6.08 -11.81 2.93
C ALA A 85 5.14 -11.52 4.13
N LEU A 86 3.83 -11.37 3.87
CA LEU A 86 2.82 -11.17 4.92
C LEU A 86 2.79 -12.35 5.90
N LYS A 87 2.81 -13.57 5.39
CA LYS A 87 2.87 -14.80 6.23
C LYS A 87 4.14 -14.84 7.06
N LEU A 88 5.30 -14.54 6.46
CA LEU A 88 6.58 -14.48 7.16
C LEU A 88 6.57 -13.41 8.26
N ALA A 89 6.06 -12.21 7.98
CA ALA A 89 5.93 -11.15 8.97
C ALA A 89 5.07 -11.59 10.17
N LYS A 90 3.90 -12.19 9.91
CA LYS A 90 3.03 -12.69 11.00
C LYS A 90 3.69 -13.82 11.79
N ASN A 91 4.34 -14.78 11.14
CA ASN A 91 5.05 -15.87 11.81
C ASN A 91 6.20 -15.38 12.69
N ASN A 92 6.81 -14.25 12.34
CA ASN A 92 7.86 -13.60 13.13
C ASN A 92 7.32 -12.49 14.05
N HIS A 93 6.01 -12.42 14.28
CA HIS A 93 5.34 -11.46 15.17
C HIS A 93 5.64 -9.99 14.83
N LYS A 94 5.75 -9.67 13.54
CA LYS A 94 5.99 -8.29 13.09
C LYS A 94 4.67 -7.57 12.86
N LEU A 95 4.67 -6.25 13.10
CA LEU A 95 3.56 -5.41 12.68
C LEU A 95 3.47 -5.41 11.15
N VAL A 96 2.25 -5.45 10.63
CA VAL A 96 1.99 -5.33 9.20
C VAL A 96 1.18 -4.07 8.95
N SER A 97 1.72 -3.17 8.16
CA SER A 97 1.10 -1.91 7.76
C SER A 97 0.83 -1.91 6.26
N PHE A 98 -0.39 -1.65 5.88
CA PHE A 98 -0.86 -1.62 4.50
C PHE A 98 -1.39 -0.22 4.15
N ASP A 99 -0.73 0.48 3.23
CA ASP A 99 -1.33 1.63 2.54
C ASP A 99 -2.00 1.12 1.27
N VAL A 100 -3.32 1.20 1.19
CA VAL A 100 -4.08 0.70 0.04
C VAL A 100 -3.59 1.37 -1.24
N ASN A 101 -3.45 2.69 -1.27
CA ASN A 101 -2.76 3.48 -2.29
C ASN A 101 -3.01 2.98 -3.73
N LEU A 102 -4.28 2.90 -4.11
CA LEU A 102 -4.71 2.37 -5.41
C LEU A 102 -4.16 3.21 -6.57
N ARG A 103 -3.70 2.52 -7.58
CA ARG A 103 -3.34 3.05 -8.89
C ARG A 103 -4.07 2.23 -9.95
N TYR A 104 -5.30 2.61 -10.26
CA TYR A 104 -6.22 1.84 -11.12
C TYR A 104 -5.59 1.44 -12.45
N SER A 105 -4.77 2.32 -13.03
CA SER A 105 -4.08 2.09 -14.32
C SER A 105 -3.07 0.93 -14.28
N LEU A 106 -2.67 0.45 -13.11
CA LEU A 106 -1.76 -0.69 -12.96
C LEU A 106 -2.46 -2.03 -12.95
N TRP A 107 -3.78 -2.06 -12.82
CA TRP A 107 -4.55 -3.29 -12.74
C TRP A 107 -5.04 -3.70 -14.13
N GLN A 108 -4.85 -4.98 -14.48
CA GLN A 108 -5.33 -5.52 -15.74
C GLN A 108 -6.86 -5.67 -15.75
N ASN A 109 -7.44 -5.97 -14.60
CA ASN A 109 -8.88 -6.11 -14.40
C ASN A 109 -9.26 -5.41 -13.09
N SER A 110 -10.09 -4.39 -13.18
CA SER A 110 -10.57 -3.64 -12.02
C SER A 110 -11.42 -4.47 -11.07
N ASN A 111 -12.06 -5.53 -11.55
CA ASN A 111 -12.87 -6.43 -10.72
C ASN A 111 -12.02 -7.27 -9.75
N ASP A 112 -10.71 -7.38 -9.98
CA ASP A 112 -9.81 -8.14 -9.10
C ASP A 112 -9.27 -7.29 -7.94
N ILE A 113 -9.45 -5.97 -7.98
CA ILE A 113 -8.85 -5.02 -7.04
C ILE A 113 -9.34 -5.32 -5.62
N GLU A 114 -10.65 -5.29 -5.41
CA GLU A 114 -11.23 -5.49 -4.09
C GLU A 114 -10.85 -6.84 -3.51
N HIS A 115 -11.01 -7.92 -4.29
CA HIS A 115 -10.67 -9.27 -3.85
C HIS A 115 -9.21 -9.38 -3.38
N ASN A 116 -8.26 -8.86 -4.16
CA ASN A 116 -6.84 -8.92 -3.83
C ASN A 116 -6.48 -8.04 -2.62
N VAL A 117 -7.08 -6.86 -2.52
CA VAL A 117 -6.90 -5.94 -1.39
C VAL A 117 -7.47 -6.55 -0.12
N HIS A 118 -8.72 -7.04 -0.19
CA HIS A 118 -9.42 -7.63 0.96
C HIS A 118 -8.69 -8.87 1.51
N ALA A 119 -8.15 -9.72 0.63
CA ALA A 119 -7.40 -10.91 1.03
C ALA A 119 -6.16 -10.60 1.90
N CYS A 120 -5.64 -9.35 1.83
CA CYS A 120 -4.50 -8.92 2.63
C CYS A 120 -4.88 -8.48 4.04
N TYR A 121 -6.12 -8.03 4.29
CA TYR A 121 -6.52 -7.45 5.57
C TYR A 121 -6.33 -8.41 6.75
N ALA A 122 -6.56 -9.71 6.57
CA ALA A 122 -6.37 -10.73 7.60
C ALA A 122 -4.91 -10.83 8.12
N TYR A 123 -3.94 -10.29 7.38
CA TYR A 123 -2.54 -10.23 7.79
C TYR A 123 -2.15 -8.87 8.38
N CYS A 124 -2.99 -7.84 8.25
CA CYS A 124 -2.65 -6.47 8.58
C CYS A 124 -3.00 -6.14 10.04
N ASP A 125 -2.14 -5.34 10.67
CA ASP A 125 -2.44 -4.70 11.96
C ASP A 125 -2.92 -3.26 11.74
N ILE A 126 -2.41 -2.60 10.70
CA ILE A 126 -2.72 -1.21 10.34
C ILE A 126 -3.08 -1.17 8.85
N VAL A 127 -4.19 -0.53 8.54
CA VAL A 127 -4.61 -0.24 7.17
C VAL A 127 -4.81 1.26 7.02
N LYS A 128 -4.30 1.85 5.94
CA LYS A 128 -4.60 3.23 5.56
C LYS A 128 -5.24 3.23 4.18
N LEU A 129 -6.29 4.00 4.02
CA LEU A 129 -6.94 4.25 2.74
C LEU A 129 -7.47 5.69 2.67
N SER A 130 -7.65 6.19 1.45
CA SER A 130 -8.33 7.46 1.22
C SER A 130 -9.86 7.28 1.18
N ARG A 131 -10.60 8.39 1.24
CA ARG A 131 -12.06 8.39 1.06
C ARG A 131 -12.46 7.82 -0.29
N ASP A 132 -11.76 8.18 -1.35
CA ASP A 132 -12.04 7.70 -2.71
C ASP A 132 -11.78 6.19 -2.84
N GLU A 133 -10.72 5.70 -2.21
CA GLU A 133 -10.42 4.26 -2.17
C GLU A 133 -11.48 3.48 -1.39
N LEU A 134 -11.93 4.02 -0.25
CA LEU A 134 -13.02 3.44 0.52
C LEU A 134 -14.31 3.35 -0.29
N ASN A 135 -14.71 4.44 -0.94
CA ASN A 135 -15.91 4.48 -1.77
C ASN A 135 -15.82 3.45 -2.91
N PHE A 136 -14.70 3.43 -3.64
CA PHE A 136 -14.48 2.46 -4.70
C PHE A 136 -14.58 1.01 -4.22
N LEU A 137 -13.90 0.66 -3.13
CA LEU A 137 -13.89 -0.72 -2.63
C LEU A 137 -15.25 -1.15 -2.07
N SER A 138 -15.95 -0.26 -1.38
CA SER A 138 -17.30 -0.52 -0.88
C SER A 138 -18.33 -0.71 -2.00
N GLU A 139 -18.22 0.07 -3.08
CA GLU A 139 -19.06 -0.11 -4.29
C GLU A 139 -18.85 -1.48 -4.94
N GLN A 140 -17.60 -1.95 -5.02
CA GLN A 140 -17.30 -3.28 -5.58
C GLN A 140 -18.00 -4.43 -4.81
N THR A 141 -18.22 -4.26 -3.52
CA THR A 141 -18.89 -5.23 -2.65
C THR A 141 -20.38 -4.93 -2.44
N GLN A 142 -20.90 -3.84 -3.01
CA GLN A 142 -22.26 -3.36 -2.80
C GLN A 142 -22.58 -3.09 -1.32
N GLN A 143 -21.59 -2.65 -0.55
CA GLN A 143 -21.71 -2.29 0.86
C GLN A 143 -21.76 -0.77 1.02
N ALA A 144 -22.33 -0.29 2.12
CA ALA A 144 -22.12 1.08 2.53
C ALA A 144 -20.66 1.28 3.01
N PRO A 145 -20.05 2.46 2.83
CA PRO A 145 -18.67 2.71 3.24
C PRO A 145 -18.39 2.38 4.70
N ASP A 146 -19.30 2.66 5.61
CA ASP A 146 -19.13 2.35 7.04
C ASP A 146 -19.18 0.84 7.31
N ASP A 147 -20.02 0.09 6.58
CA ASP A 147 -20.09 -1.36 6.69
C ASP A 147 -18.80 -2.00 6.16
N TYR A 148 -18.24 -1.44 5.07
CA TYR A 148 -16.95 -1.89 4.55
C TYR A 148 -15.80 -1.61 5.53
N LEU A 149 -15.76 -0.43 6.16
CA LEU A 149 -14.80 -0.13 7.24
C LEU A 149 -14.91 -1.12 8.40
N GLN A 150 -16.14 -1.44 8.80
CA GLN A 150 -16.36 -2.43 9.86
C GLN A 150 -15.86 -3.81 9.42
N SER A 151 -16.09 -4.20 8.17
CA SER A 151 -15.60 -5.48 7.64
C SER A 151 -14.06 -5.58 7.69
N ILE A 152 -13.34 -4.47 7.42
CA ILE A 152 -11.87 -4.41 7.58
C ILE A 152 -11.49 -4.69 9.04
N LEU A 153 -12.10 -4.01 10.00
CA LEU A 153 -11.84 -4.21 11.43
C LEU A 153 -12.16 -5.64 11.87
N ASP A 154 -13.18 -6.26 11.28
CA ASP A 154 -13.60 -7.63 11.63
C ASP A 154 -12.60 -8.71 11.17
N THR A 155 -11.74 -8.42 10.17
CA THR A 155 -10.64 -9.30 9.79
C THR A 155 -9.53 -9.39 10.85
N GLY A 156 -9.53 -8.50 11.86
CA GLY A 156 -8.52 -8.43 12.91
C GLY A 156 -7.58 -7.24 12.80
N VAL A 157 -7.77 -6.37 11.81
CA VAL A 157 -7.07 -5.07 11.71
C VAL A 157 -7.33 -4.27 12.98
N LYS A 158 -6.28 -3.70 13.56
CA LYS A 158 -6.35 -2.94 14.81
C LYS A 158 -6.71 -1.48 14.57
N LEU A 159 -6.10 -0.88 13.55
CA LEU A 159 -6.27 0.54 13.21
C LEU A 159 -6.54 0.71 11.72
N VAL A 160 -7.58 1.45 11.39
CA VAL A 160 -7.84 1.91 10.02
C VAL A 160 -7.72 3.42 9.98
N PHE A 161 -6.78 3.92 9.18
CA PHE A 161 -6.59 5.35 8.92
C PHE A 161 -7.32 5.72 7.64
N LEU A 162 -8.30 6.60 7.74
CA LEU A 162 -9.03 7.15 6.62
C LEU A 162 -8.61 8.61 6.41
N THR A 163 -8.07 8.92 5.24
CA THR A 163 -7.70 10.28 4.83
C THR A 163 -8.71 10.81 3.81
N ASP A 164 -8.94 12.12 3.79
CA ASP A 164 -9.94 12.76 2.94
C ASP A 164 -9.46 14.15 2.48
N GLY A 165 -8.41 14.18 1.67
CA GLY A 165 -7.79 15.42 1.20
C GLY A 165 -7.47 16.38 2.35
N PRO A 166 -8.00 17.62 2.32
CA PRO A 166 -7.80 18.63 3.38
C PRO A 166 -8.68 18.39 4.62
N ALA A 167 -9.67 17.50 4.55
CA ALA A 167 -10.52 17.19 5.70
C ALA A 167 -9.75 16.45 6.80
N PRO A 168 -10.25 16.44 8.05
CA PRO A 168 -9.63 15.71 9.13
C PRO A 168 -9.42 14.22 8.78
N ALA A 169 -8.24 13.69 9.08
CA ALA A 169 -8.02 12.26 9.04
C ALA A 169 -8.77 11.58 10.20
N THR A 170 -9.36 10.42 9.92
CA THR A 170 -10.09 9.65 10.93
C THR A 170 -9.35 8.32 11.17
N VAL A 171 -9.19 7.96 12.44
CA VAL A 171 -8.65 6.66 12.86
C VAL A 171 -9.78 5.86 13.49
N TYR A 172 -10.04 4.69 12.90
CA TYR A 172 -11.02 3.73 13.40
C TYR A 172 -10.33 2.60 14.15
N HIS A 173 -10.83 2.30 15.32
CA HIS A 173 -10.49 1.14 16.15
C HIS A 173 -11.80 0.56 16.72
N LYS A 174 -11.83 -0.74 17.04
CA LYS A 174 -13.04 -1.38 17.59
C LYS A 174 -13.63 -0.69 18.84
N ALA A 175 -12.81 0.02 19.61
CA ALA A 175 -13.22 0.66 20.86
C ALA A 175 -13.37 2.19 20.77
N PHE A 176 -12.86 2.84 19.72
CA PHE A 176 -12.87 4.30 19.60
C PHE A 176 -12.73 4.77 18.15
N ILE A 177 -13.13 6.01 17.92
CA ILE A 177 -12.89 6.76 16.68
C ILE A 177 -12.19 8.06 17.09
N LEU A 178 -11.11 8.40 16.40
CA LEU A 178 -10.37 9.65 16.59
C LEU A 178 -10.34 10.43 15.28
N ASN A 179 -10.48 11.75 15.38
CA ASN A 179 -10.33 12.65 14.25
C ASN A 179 -9.20 13.64 14.54
N GLU A 180 -8.34 13.87 13.55
CA GLU A 180 -7.23 14.80 13.64
C GLU A 180 -7.16 15.66 12.39
N SER A 181 -7.13 16.97 12.58
CA SER A 181 -7.06 17.94 11.50
C SER A 181 -5.62 18.22 11.11
N ALA A 182 -5.32 18.23 9.82
CA ALA A 182 -4.04 18.71 9.34
C ALA A 182 -3.90 20.23 9.60
N PRO A 183 -2.67 20.73 9.83
CA PRO A 183 -2.42 22.18 9.84
C PRO A 183 -2.85 22.81 8.51
N ILE A 184 -3.46 23.98 8.59
CA ILE A 184 -3.80 24.74 7.38
C ILE A 184 -2.50 25.31 6.81
N ILE A 185 -2.14 24.90 5.62
CA ILE A 185 -0.99 25.38 4.88
C ILE A 185 -1.42 25.83 3.48
N ASN A 186 -0.70 26.80 2.92
CA ASN A 186 -0.82 27.10 1.49
C ASN A 186 0.12 26.14 0.76
N ALA A 187 -0.43 25.18 0.04
CA ALA A 187 0.37 24.27 -0.78
C ALA A 187 1.01 25.06 -1.93
N VAL A 188 2.32 24.92 -2.06
CA VAL A 188 3.12 25.56 -3.14
C VAL A 188 3.42 24.52 -4.23
N ASP A 189 3.50 23.26 -3.84
CA ASP A 189 3.69 22.08 -4.68
C ASP A 189 3.05 20.89 -3.97
N THR A 190 2.30 20.08 -4.70
CA THR A 190 1.55 18.92 -4.15
C THR A 190 1.97 17.62 -4.81
#